data_24f51864be26ba2b237c91bf47351672
#
_entry.id   24f51864be26ba2b237c91bf47351672
#
_cell.length_a   1.000
_cell.length_b   1.000
_cell.length_c   1.000
_cell.angle_alpha   90.00
_cell.angle_beta   90.00
_cell.angle_gamma   90.00
#
_symmetry.space_group_name_H-M   'P 1'
#
loop_
_entity.id
_entity.type
_entity.pdbx_description
1 polymer ?
#
loop_
_entity_poly.entity_id
_entity_poly.type
_entity_poly.pdbx_seq_one_letter_code
_entity_poly.pdbx_strand_id
1 'polypeptide(L)'
;KEHDYRPNVVAKGLAQRKTYNIALLMPKDYVATEFLFFKDCMNGICEMASSYEYDIIISMIDGADVSQIQRLEANRKVDGIIVSRAVVSSKVQKYLKNCKEPYILIGPSSDPEVPFVDNKNQEAGKELTSIMLMKGFRNLALLGGNQSYNVTGSRYQGFLEAHEEMGVSVNENLIFMDTDNQAAVSDAVKRLLEEGADGIVCMDDVICSMCLSSLREKKISVPAEIKIASMYDSKNLEYNNPPITSIRFDTVRLGKMACAKLLNILGEKPLEDTLTLNYQVMLRESTQ
;
A
#
# COMPACT_ATOMS: atom_id res chain seq x y z
N LYS A 1 -16.33 12.38 -50.29
CA LYS A 1 -16.33 11.20 -49.38
C LYS A 1 -14.97 11.16 -48.72
N GLU A 2 -14.82 11.81 -47.55
CA GLU A 2 -13.66 11.63 -46.65
C GLU A 2 -13.69 10.21 -46.17
N HIS A 3 -12.66 9.44 -46.53
CA HIS A 3 -12.44 8.13 -45.96
C HIS A 3 -12.07 8.33 -44.49
N ASP A 4 -12.89 7.81 -43.61
CA ASP A 4 -12.63 7.71 -42.14
C ASP A 4 -11.45 6.73 -41.92
N TYR A 5 -10.25 7.17 -42.32
CA TYR A 5 -9.02 6.40 -42.17
C TYR A 5 -8.59 6.47 -40.74
N ARG A 6 -8.91 5.46 -39.93
CA ARG A 6 -8.33 5.25 -38.59
C ARG A 6 -7.00 4.52 -38.75
N PRO A 7 -5.88 5.13 -38.33
CA PRO A 7 -4.60 4.44 -38.34
C PRO A 7 -4.69 3.12 -37.60
N ASN A 8 -4.23 2.04 -38.18
CA ASN A 8 -4.20 0.75 -37.50
C ASN A 8 -3.14 0.80 -36.39
N VAL A 9 -3.56 0.72 -35.12
CA VAL A 9 -2.72 0.81 -33.94
C VAL A 9 -1.62 -0.26 -33.97
N VAL A 10 -1.92 -1.46 -34.48
CA VAL A 10 -0.94 -2.55 -34.66
C VAL A 10 0.15 -2.18 -35.67
N ALA A 11 -0.22 -1.53 -36.78
CA ALA A 11 0.76 -1.08 -37.76
C ALA A 11 1.63 0.07 -37.25
N LYS A 12 1.05 1.00 -36.48
CA LYS A 12 1.78 2.06 -35.75
C LYS A 12 2.78 1.46 -34.76
N GLY A 13 2.32 0.52 -33.96
CA GLY A 13 3.16 -0.17 -32.96
C GLY A 13 4.32 -0.94 -33.59
N LEU A 14 4.07 -1.65 -34.69
CA LEU A 14 5.11 -2.39 -35.41
C LEU A 14 6.20 -1.44 -35.95
N ALA A 15 5.81 -0.31 -36.52
CA ALA A 15 6.74 0.69 -37.05
C ALA A 15 7.59 1.34 -35.94
N GLN A 16 7.03 1.55 -34.76
CA GLN A 16 7.67 2.18 -33.61
C GLN A 16 8.33 1.18 -32.64
N ARG A 17 8.16 -0.12 -32.87
CA ARG A 17 8.58 -1.21 -31.96
C ARG A 17 8.01 -1.07 -30.55
N LYS A 18 6.82 -0.50 -30.44
CA LYS A 18 6.05 -0.34 -29.19
C LYS A 18 4.79 -1.18 -29.23
N THR A 19 4.40 -1.71 -28.10
CA THR A 19 3.13 -2.45 -27.93
C THR A 19 1.99 -1.54 -27.47
N TYR A 20 2.34 -0.39 -26.87
CA TYR A 20 1.42 0.50 -26.16
C TYR A 20 0.65 -0.21 -25.03
N ASN A 21 1.27 -1.21 -24.43
CA ASN A 21 0.75 -1.93 -23.27
C ASN A 21 1.70 -1.82 -22.09
N ILE A 22 1.15 -1.63 -20.89
CA ILE A 22 1.85 -1.69 -19.62
C ILE A 22 1.27 -2.86 -18.81
N ALA A 23 2.12 -3.74 -18.28
CA ALA A 23 1.67 -4.76 -17.34
C ALA A 23 1.49 -4.16 -15.94
N LEU A 24 0.35 -4.42 -15.31
CA LEU A 24 0.12 -4.21 -13.90
C LEU A 24 0.12 -5.57 -13.20
N LEU A 25 1.18 -5.82 -12.40
CA LEU A 25 1.30 -7.05 -11.63
C LEU A 25 0.58 -6.90 -10.29
N MET A 26 -0.48 -7.68 -10.10
CA MET A 26 -1.29 -7.71 -8.90
C MET A 26 -0.99 -8.98 -8.09
N PRO A 27 -0.88 -8.92 -6.75
CA PRO A 27 -0.67 -10.11 -5.94
C PRO A 27 -1.92 -10.99 -5.91
N LYS A 28 -1.76 -12.33 -5.95
CA LYS A 28 -2.90 -13.28 -5.87
C LYS A 28 -3.52 -13.36 -4.48
N ASP A 29 -2.73 -13.12 -3.45
CA ASP A 29 -3.16 -13.11 -2.04
C ASP A 29 -3.92 -11.84 -1.65
N TYR A 30 -4.16 -11.01 -2.63
CA TYR A 30 -4.95 -9.81 -2.47
C TYR A 30 -6.38 -10.18 -2.00
N VAL A 31 -6.63 -9.95 -0.73
CA VAL A 31 -7.92 -10.22 -0.09
C VAL A 31 -8.92 -9.14 -0.52
N ALA A 32 -10.18 -9.52 -0.66
CA ALA A 32 -11.26 -8.61 -1.07
C ALA A 32 -11.34 -7.30 -0.26
N THR A 33 -10.79 -7.28 0.94
CA THR A 33 -10.73 -6.13 1.85
C THR A 33 -9.63 -5.11 1.51
N GLU A 34 -8.50 -5.53 0.93
CA GLU A 34 -7.46 -4.63 0.40
C GLU A 34 -7.83 -4.06 -0.97
N PHE A 35 -8.98 -4.45 -1.49
CA PHE A 35 -9.46 -4.10 -2.82
C PHE A 35 -9.48 -2.59 -3.06
N LEU A 36 -9.81 -1.78 -2.07
CA LEU A 36 -9.92 -0.33 -2.22
C LEU A 36 -8.57 0.31 -2.57
N PHE A 37 -7.50 -0.05 -1.86
CA PHE A 37 -6.15 0.44 -2.18
C PHE A 37 -5.77 0.11 -3.63
N PHE A 38 -5.84 -1.17 -3.99
CA PHE A 38 -5.46 -1.62 -5.34
C PHE A 38 -6.38 -1.04 -6.42
N LYS A 39 -7.69 -0.97 -6.15
CA LYS A 39 -8.68 -0.39 -7.06
C LYS A 39 -8.37 1.09 -7.34
N ASP A 40 -8.15 1.89 -6.31
CA ASP A 40 -7.91 3.32 -6.45
C ASP A 40 -6.55 3.58 -7.11
N CYS A 41 -5.52 2.80 -6.76
CA CYS A 41 -4.22 2.85 -7.42
C CYS A 41 -4.33 2.48 -8.91
N MET A 42 -5.04 1.39 -9.23
CA MET A 42 -5.29 0.97 -10.61
C MET A 42 -6.04 2.04 -11.41
N ASN A 43 -7.05 2.70 -10.82
CA ASN A 43 -7.75 3.80 -11.48
C ASN A 43 -6.77 4.91 -11.88
N GLY A 44 -5.88 5.32 -10.96
CA GLY A 44 -4.86 6.33 -11.27
C GLY A 44 -3.89 5.88 -12.38
N ILE A 45 -3.47 4.61 -12.35
CA ILE A 45 -2.62 4.03 -13.41
C ILE A 45 -3.34 4.07 -14.75
N CYS A 46 -4.60 3.62 -14.81
CA CYS A 46 -5.38 3.59 -16.05
C CYS A 46 -5.62 4.99 -16.62
N GLU A 47 -5.96 5.98 -15.77
CA GLU A 47 -6.15 7.37 -16.23
C GLU A 47 -4.87 7.93 -16.84
N MET A 48 -3.71 7.71 -16.20
CA MET A 48 -2.43 8.18 -16.70
C MET A 48 -2.03 7.46 -18.00
N ALA A 49 -2.13 6.13 -18.03
CA ALA A 49 -1.79 5.32 -19.21
C ALA A 49 -2.63 5.74 -20.43
N SER A 50 -3.96 5.88 -20.26
CA SER A 50 -4.88 6.27 -21.33
C SER A 50 -4.55 7.64 -21.93
N SER A 51 -4.04 8.58 -21.14
CA SER A 51 -3.65 9.92 -21.63
C SER A 51 -2.44 9.89 -22.57
N TYR A 52 -1.72 8.76 -22.59
CA TYR A 52 -0.57 8.49 -23.47
C TYR A 52 -0.82 7.34 -24.47
N GLU A 53 -2.08 6.97 -24.70
CA GLU A 53 -2.48 5.89 -25.61
C GLU A 53 -1.97 4.49 -25.20
N TYR A 54 -1.68 4.27 -23.89
CA TYR A 54 -1.30 2.95 -23.36
C TYR A 54 -2.49 2.23 -22.74
N ASP A 55 -2.56 0.92 -22.99
CA ASP A 55 -3.49 0.00 -22.34
C ASP A 55 -2.84 -0.72 -21.16
N ILE A 56 -3.65 -1.13 -20.18
CA ILE A 56 -3.18 -1.86 -19.00
C ILE A 56 -3.54 -3.35 -19.09
N ILE A 57 -2.51 -4.20 -19.05
CA ILE A 57 -2.66 -5.65 -18.96
C ILE A 57 -2.47 -6.08 -17.50
N ILE A 58 -3.56 -6.48 -16.85
CA ILE A 58 -3.50 -6.99 -15.46
C ILE A 58 -2.98 -8.43 -15.49
N SER A 59 -1.97 -8.72 -14.68
CA SER A 59 -1.43 -10.06 -14.50
C SER A 59 -1.28 -10.38 -13.01
N MET A 60 -1.89 -11.49 -12.59
CA MET A 60 -1.83 -11.92 -11.19
C MET A 60 -0.52 -12.67 -10.95
N ILE A 61 0.19 -12.29 -9.89
CA ILE A 61 1.44 -12.94 -9.47
C ILE A 61 1.29 -13.55 -8.07
N ASP A 62 1.97 -14.67 -7.87
CA ASP A 62 2.10 -15.31 -6.57
C ASP A 62 3.53 -15.09 -6.07
N GLY A 63 3.72 -14.54 -4.90
CA GLY A 63 4.95 -14.03 -4.29
C GLY A 63 6.31 -14.43 -4.88
N ALA A 64 6.49 -15.65 -5.31
CA ALA A 64 7.74 -16.17 -5.88
C ALA A 64 7.64 -16.61 -7.35
N ASP A 65 6.44 -16.59 -7.95
CA ASP A 65 6.21 -17.08 -9.32
C ASP A 65 6.43 -15.97 -10.35
N VAL A 66 7.47 -16.09 -11.15
CA VAL A 66 7.81 -15.16 -12.24
C VAL A 66 7.26 -15.60 -13.60
N SER A 67 6.52 -16.72 -13.68
CA SER A 67 6.04 -17.29 -14.94
C SER A 67 5.21 -16.33 -15.78
N GLN A 68 4.38 -15.51 -15.14
CA GLN A 68 3.56 -14.53 -15.83
C GLN A 68 4.39 -13.38 -16.41
N ILE A 69 5.44 -12.95 -15.72
CA ILE A 69 6.35 -11.92 -16.22
C ILE A 69 7.12 -12.48 -17.40
N GLN A 70 7.67 -13.69 -17.27
CA GLN A 70 8.35 -14.40 -18.37
C GLN A 70 7.48 -14.55 -19.61
N ARG A 71 6.20 -14.88 -19.43
CA ARG A 71 5.24 -14.99 -20.53
C ARG A 71 5.01 -13.66 -21.24
N LEU A 72 4.89 -12.56 -20.49
CA LEU A 72 4.70 -11.22 -21.05
C LEU A 72 5.94 -10.77 -21.83
N GLU A 73 7.13 -10.96 -21.26
CA GLU A 73 8.42 -10.64 -21.88
C GLU A 73 8.68 -11.49 -23.15
N ALA A 74 8.58 -12.83 -23.05
CA ALA A 74 8.84 -13.74 -24.15
C ALA A 74 7.93 -13.46 -25.37
N ASN A 75 6.69 -13.03 -25.13
CA ASN A 75 5.74 -12.70 -26.18
C ASN A 75 5.77 -11.20 -26.58
N ARG A 76 6.65 -10.39 -26.00
CA ARG A 76 6.77 -8.95 -26.26
C ARG A 76 5.39 -8.26 -26.18
N LYS A 77 4.65 -8.52 -25.12
CA LYS A 77 3.26 -8.02 -24.97
C LYS A 77 3.16 -6.66 -24.31
N VAL A 78 4.22 -6.20 -23.67
CA VAL A 78 4.23 -4.97 -22.88
C VAL A 78 5.52 -4.19 -23.12
N ASP A 79 5.47 -2.88 -22.95
CA ASP A 79 6.62 -1.98 -23.05
C ASP A 79 7.23 -1.70 -21.65
N GLY A 80 6.45 -1.92 -20.59
CA GLY A 80 6.89 -1.71 -19.22
C GLY A 80 6.00 -2.42 -18.20
N ILE A 81 6.44 -2.43 -16.95
CA ILE A 81 5.82 -3.20 -15.88
C ILE A 81 5.64 -2.33 -14.63
N ILE A 82 4.44 -2.32 -14.06
CA ILE A 82 4.15 -1.75 -12.74
C ILE A 82 3.88 -2.91 -11.78
N VAL A 83 4.62 -2.96 -10.67
CA VAL A 83 4.43 -3.94 -9.60
C VAL A 83 3.68 -3.27 -8.46
N SER A 84 2.45 -3.68 -8.20
CA SER A 84 1.54 -3.00 -7.27
C SER A 84 1.87 -3.19 -5.79
N ARG A 85 2.77 -4.12 -5.44
CA ARG A 85 3.23 -4.35 -4.07
C ARG A 85 4.71 -4.73 -4.03
N ALA A 86 5.51 -3.95 -3.31
CA ALA A 86 6.91 -4.28 -3.06
C ALA A 86 7.05 -5.33 -1.95
N VAL A 87 7.87 -6.35 -2.18
CA VAL A 87 8.13 -7.47 -1.26
C VAL A 87 9.61 -7.51 -0.88
N VAL A 88 9.92 -7.76 0.40
CA VAL A 88 11.30 -7.71 0.96
C VAL A 88 12.27 -8.64 0.23
N SER A 89 11.87 -9.86 -0.04
CA SER A 89 12.76 -10.86 -0.65
C SER A 89 12.01 -11.67 -1.69
N SER A 90 11.89 -11.16 -2.91
CA SER A 90 11.19 -11.91 -3.92
C SER A 90 12.09 -12.34 -5.07
N LYS A 91 11.87 -13.56 -5.58
CA LYS A 91 12.39 -13.98 -6.88
C LYS A 91 11.94 -13.03 -7.98
N VAL A 92 10.78 -12.39 -7.79
CA VAL A 92 10.23 -11.38 -8.69
C VAL A 92 11.17 -10.18 -8.81
N GLN A 93 11.64 -9.61 -7.69
CA GLN A 93 12.60 -8.48 -7.73
C GLN A 93 13.91 -8.87 -8.42
N LYS A 94 14.44 -10.07 -8.12
CA LYS A 94 15.66 -10.58 -8.77
C LYS A 94 15.45 -10.77 -10.27
N TYR A 95 14.28 -11.24 -10.69
CA TYR A 95 13.94 -11.38 -12.09
C TYR A 95 13.83 -10.03 -12.78
N LEU A 96 13.09 -9.08 -12.18
CA LEU A 96 12.87 -7.73 -12.74
C LEU A 96 14.17 -6.96 -12.94
N LYS A 97 15.16 -7.09 -12.06
CA LYS A 97 16.49 -6.49 -12.26
C LYS A 97 17.20 -6.94 -13.54
N ASN A 98 16.88 -8.13 -14.05
CA ASN A 98 17.45 -8.69 -15.27
C ASN A 98 16.45 -8.67 -16.45
N CYS A 99 15.25 -8.13 -16.24
CA CYS A 99 14.23 -7.96 -17.27
C CYS A 99 14.64 -6.89 -18.27
N LYS A 100 14.26 -7.06 -19.52
CA LYS A 100 14.54 -6.07 -20.57
C LYS A 100 13.57 -4.89 -20.51
N GLU A 101 12.34 -5.16 -20.11
CA GLU A 101 11.31 -4.16 -19.96
C GLU A 101 11.54 -3.34 -18.69
N PRO A 102 11.49 -2.01 -18.77
CA PRO A 102 11.57 -1.16 -17.61
C PRO A 102 10.42 -1.43 -16.65
N TYR A 103 10.68 -1.28 -15.37
CA TYR A 103 9.66 -1.49 -14.34
C TYR A 103 9.69 -0.43 -13.26
N ILE A 104 8.61 -0.35 -12.50
CA ILE A 104 8.50 0.47 -11.30
C ILE A 104 7.77 -0.29 -10.19
N LEU A 105 8.20 -0.10 -8.95
CA LEU A 105 7.52 -0.65 -7.78
C LEU A 105 6.59 0.39 -7.15
N ILE A 106 5.45 -0.07 -6.65
CA ILE A 106 4.61 0.69 -5.71
C ILE A 106 4.89 0.14 -4.31
N GLY A 107 5.35 1.03 -3.43
CA GLY A 107 5.87 0.73 -2.10
C GLY A 107 7.38 0.93 -2.01
N PRO A 108 7.91 1.04 -0.79
CA PRO A 108 9.31 1.38 -0.57
C PRO A 108 10.26 0.28 -1.06
N SER A 109 11.44 0.69 -1.55
CA SER A 109 12.54 -0.20 -1.89
C SER A 109 13.76 0.11 -1.03
N SER A 110 14.40 -0.92 -0.50
CA SER A 110 15.70 -0.80 0.18
C SER A 110 16.87 -0.70 -0.81
N ASP A 111 16.63 -0.96 -2.08
CA ASP A 111 17.61 -0.91 -3.14
C ASP A 111 17.49 0.43 -3.89
N PRO A 112 18.49 1.33 -3.82
CA PRO A 112 18.43 2.64 -4.46
C PRO A 112 18.41 2.60 -6.00
N GLU A 113 18.80 1.48 -6.61
CA GLU A 113 18.77 1.31 -8.07
C GLU A 113 17.38 0.92 -8.59
N VAL A 114 16.49 0.50 -7.70
CA VAL A 114 15.13 0.07 -8.07
C VAL A 114 14.20 1.29 -8.09
N PRO A 115 13.62 1.65 -9.24
CA PRO A 115 12.68 2.76 -9.29
C PRO A 115 11.38 2.41 -8.55
N PHE A 116 10.95 3.30 -7.66
CA PHE A 116 9.72 3.10 -6.88
C PHE A 116 8.97 4.40 -6.63
N VAL A 117 7.73 4.26 -6.22
CA VAL A 117 6.90 5.31 -5.61
C VAL A 117 6.32 4.79 -4.30
N ASP A 118 6.23 5.64 -3.30
CA ASP A 118 5.69 5.29 -1.97
C ASP A 118 4.90 6.45 -1.36
N ASN A 119 3.98 6.11 -0.47
CA ASN A 119 3.10 7.03 0.26
C ASN A 119 3.73 7.67 1.51
N LYS A 120 5.05 7.60 1.70
CA LYS A 120 5.73 8.04 2.94
C LYS A 120 5.18 7.32 4.19
N ASN A 121 4.98 6.01 4.08
CA ASN A 121 4.36 5.19 5.11
C ASN A 121 5.08 5.27 6.46
N GLN A 122 6.42 5.41 6.47
CA GLN A 122 7.22 5.54 7.68
C GLN A 122 6.94 6.87 8.38
N GLU A 123 7.02 8.00 7.65
CA GLU A 123 6.74 9.34 8.18
C GLU A 123 5.32 9.43 8.74
N ALA A 124 4.34 8.92 7.99
CA ALA A 124 2.94 8.93 8.38
C ALA A 124 2.67 8.07 9.63
N GLY A 125 3.24 6.86 9.68
CA GLY A 125 3.15 5.98 10.85
C GLY A 125 3.77 6.60 12.09
N LYS A 126 4.93 7.27 11.93
CA LYS A 126 5.58 8.02 12.99
C LYS A 126 4.70 9.16 13.50
N GLU A 127 4.12 9.97 12.61
CA GLU A 127 3.26 11.09 13.01
C GLU A 127 2.02 10.60 13.77
N LEU A 128 1.31 9.59 13.27
CA LEU A 128 0.15 9.03 13.96
C LEU A 128 0.51 8.51 15.36
N THR A 129 1.60 7.77 15.47
CA THR A 129 2.07 7.21 16.74
C THR A 129 2.48 8.32 17.70
N SER A 130 3.20 9.35 17.23
CA SER A 130 3.56 10.52 18.02
C SER A 130 2.34 11.24 18.57
N ILE A 131 1.27 11.40 17.77
CA ILE A 131 0.01 11.99 18.22
C ILE A 131 -0.60 11.17 19.36
N MET A 132 -0.60 9.83 19.25
CA MET A 132 -1.09 8.96 20.33
C MET A 132 -0.27 9.15 21.62
N LEU A 133 1.06 9.15 21.51
CA LEU A 133 1.95 9.36 22.64
C LEU A 133 1.80 10.75 23.28
N MET A 134 1.63 11.81 22.47
CA MET A 134 1.36 13.18 22.96
C MET A 134 0.02 13.29 23.71
N LYS A 135 -0.98 12.47 23.34
CA LYS A 135 -2.26 12.39 24.08
C LYS A 135 -2.12 11.66 25.44
N GLY A 136 -0.95 11.14 25.76
CA GLY A 136 -0.66 10.53 27.06
C GLY A 136 -0.70 9.02 27.08
N PHE A 137 -0.97 8.34 25.94
CA PHE A 137 -0.86 6.89 25.88
C PHE A 137 0.60 6.45 26.05
N ARG A 138 0.83 5.42 26.84
CA ARG A 138 2.18 4.93 27.17
C ARG A 138 2.36 3.45 26.88
N ASN A 139 1.27 2.73 26.78
CA ASN A 139 1.25 1.29 26.59
C ASN A 139 0.53 0.96 25.28
N LEU A 140 1.09 1.48 24.17
CA LEU A 140 0.52 1.31 22.84
C LEU A 140 0.79 -0.10 22.30
N ALA A 141 -0.28 -0.81 21.93
CA ALA A 141 -0.16 -2.03 21.15
C ALA A 141 -0.09 -1.72 19.65
N LEU A 142 0.70 -2.50 18.92
CA LEU A 142 0.78 -2.48 17.46
C LEU A 142 0.26 -3.79 16.90
N LEU A 143 -0.76 -3.71 16.03
CA LEU A 143 -1.24 -4.83 15.23
C LEU A 143 -0.72 -4.67 13.81
N GLY A 144 0.24 -5.50 13.43
CA GLY A 144 1.00 -5.40 12.18
C GLY A 144 0.61 -6.45 11.15
N GLY A 145 0.73 -6.09 9.88
CA GLY A 145 0.52 -6.99 8.75
C GLY A 145 1.70 -7.94 8.51
N ASN A 146 1.67 -8.58 7.35
CA ASN A 146 2.67 -9.55 6.94
C ASN A 146 4.07 -8.90 6.81
N GLN A 147 5.04 -9.45 7.54
CA GLN A 147 6.41 -8.93 7.60
C GLN A 147 7.19 -9.06 6.29
N SER A 148 6.72 -9.87 5.35
CA SER A 148 7.33 -9.97 4.03
C SER A 148 7.07 -8.73 3.15
N TYR A 149 6.15 -7.84 3.52
CA TYR A 149 5.84 -6.63 2.75
C TYR A 149 6.65 -5.44 3.25
N ASN A 150 7.28 -4.73 2.31
CA ASN A 150 8.11 -3.57 2.63
C ASN A 150 7.32 -2.48 3.38
N VAL A 151 6.04 -2.28 3.05
CA VAL A 151 5.16 -1.32 3.73
C VAL A 151 4.99 -1.62 5.21
N THR A 152 4.92 -2.91 5.58
CA THR A 152 4.84 -3.33 6.98
C THR A 152 6.09 -2.91 7.76
N GLY A 153 7.29 -3.14 7.16
CA GLY A 153 8.56 -2.69 7.74
C GLY A 153 8.64 -1.17 7.90
N SER A 154 8.19 -0.39 6.89
CA SER A 154 8.19 1.07 6.96
C SER A 154 7.27 1.60 8.06
N ARG A 155 6.05 1.05 8.19
CA ARG A 155 5.09 1.43 9.23
C ARG A 155 5.61 1.06 10.63
N TYR A 156 6.23 -0.11 10.76
CA TYR A 156 6.86 -0.53 12.01
C TYR A 156 8.01 0.40 12.41
N GLN A 157 8.87 0.74 11.47
CA GLN A 157 9.96 1.68 11.73
C GLN A 157 9.43 3.04 12.18
N GLY A 158 8.38 3.56 11.54
CA GLY A 158 7.73 4.80 11.98
C GLY A 158 7.17 4.73 13.39
N PHE A 159 6.58 3.59 13.79
CA PHE A 159 6.12 3.35 15.16
C PHE A 159 7.27 3.41 16.16
N LEU A 160 8.40 2.76 15.85
CA LEU A 160 9.60 2.76 16.72
C LEU A 160 10.21 4.15 16.86
N GLU A 161 10.38 4.88 15.75
CA GLU A 161 10.92 6.24 15.74
C GLU A 161 10.09 7.23 16.56
N ALA A 162 8.77 7.09 16.55
CA ALA A 162 7.88 7.91 17.37
C ALA A 162 8.13 7.69 18.86
N HIS A 163 8.31 6.44 19.29
CA HIS A 163 8.61 6.10 20.67
C HIS A 163 9.99 6.63 21.09
N GLU A 164 10.99 6.47 20.23
CA GLU A 164 12.35 6.95 20.49
C GLU A 164 12.36 8.48 20.66
N GLU A 165 11.75 9.24 19.74
CA GLU A 165 11.71 10.71 19.82
C GLU A 165 10.93 11.23 21.03
N MET A 166 9.87 10.52 21.42
CA MET A 166 9.07 10.90 22.58
C MET A 166 9.65 10.40 23.91
N GLY A 167 10.75 9.65 23.88
CA GLY A 167 11.39 9.07 25.08
C GLY A 167 10.49 8.06 25.82
N VAL A 168 9.60 7.38 25.10
CA VAL A 168 8.69 6.35 25.63
C VAL A 168 9.19 4.98 25.20
N SER A 169 9.43 4.09 26.14
CA SER A 169 9.87 2.73 25.83
C SER A 169 8.77 1.93 25.14
N VAL A 170 9.15 1.18 24.10
CA VAL A 170 8.26 0.22 23.46
C VAL A 170 8.10 -1.00 24.35
N ASN A 171 6.86 -1.43 24.58
CA ASN A 171 6.57 -2.71 25.22
C ASN A 171 6.50 -3.79 24.14
N GLU A 172 7.54 -4.61 24.04
CA GLU A 172 7.62 -5.65 22.99
C GLU A 172 6.52 -6.71 23.10
N ASN A 173 5.94 -6.93 24.30
CA ASN A 173 4.80 -7.82 24.49
C ASN A 173 3.51 -7.31 23.82
N LEU A 174 3.48 -6.04 23.42
CA LEU A 174 2.36 -5.39 22.74
C LEU A 174 2.57 -5.26 21.21
N ILE A 175 3.63 -5.87 20.66
CA ILE A 175 3.90 -5.88 19.23
C ILE A 175 3.44 -7.22 18.64
N PHE A 176 2.40 -7.18 17.82
CA PHE A 176 1.81 -8.35 17.17
C PHE A 176 1.93 -8.19 15.67
N MET A 177 2.82 -8.96 15.05
CA MET A 177 3.02 -8.97 13.60
C MET A 177 2.29 -10.17 12.98
N ASP A 178 2.14 -10.14 11.65
CA ASP A 178 1.44 -11.19 10.88
C ASP A 178 -0.01 -11.41 11.33
N THR A 179 -0.68 -10.33 11.76
CA THR A 179 -2.10 -10.33 12.15
C THR A 179 -3.01 -10.10 10.93
N ASP A 180 -2.86 -10.93 9.90
CA ASP A 180 -3.53 -10.80 8.60
C ASP A 180 -4.85 -11.58 8.48
N ASN A 181 -5.31 -12.17 9.60
CA ASN A 181 -6.58 -12.89 9.66
C ASN A 181 -7.29 -12.71 11.01
N GLN A 182 -8.60 -12.97 11.03
CA GLN A 182 -9.45 -12.76 12.22
C GLN A 182 -8.97 -13.52 13.45
N ALA A 183 -8.48 -14.74 13.29
CA ALA A 183 -8.06 -15.58 14.43
C ALA A 183 -6.79 -14.98 15.09
N ALA A 184 -5.80 -14.60 14.29
CA ALA A 184 -4.58 -13.97 14.78
C ALA A 184 -4.87 -12.63 15.47
N VAL A 185 -5.75 -11.80 14.88
CA VAL A 185 -6.18 -10.53 15.50
C VAL A 185 -6.92 -10.78 16.82
N SER A 186 -7.81 -11.76 16.88
CA SER A 186 -8.58 -12.06 18.11
C SER A 186 -7.68 -12.54 19.25
N ASP A 187 -6.64 -13.34 18.94
CA ASP A 187 -5.64 -13.76 19.93
C ASP A 187 -4.79 -12.54 20.39
N ALA A 188 -4.34 -11.72 19.45
CA ALA A 188 -3.61 -10.49 19.78
C ALA A 188 -4.44 -9.55 20.68
N VAL A 189 -5.73 -9.33 20.34
CA VAL A 189 -6.65 -8.50 21.14
C VAL A 189 -6.82 -9.06 22.57
N LYS A 190 -6.89 -10.38 22.75
CA LYS A 190 -6.93 -10.97 24.08
C LYS A 190 -5.66 -10.63 24.87
N ARG A 191 -4.49 -10.85 24.27
CA ARG A 191 -3.20 -10.64 24.93
C ARG A 191 -2.93 -9.17 25.23
N LEU A 192 -3.20 -8.24 24.31
CA LEU A 192 -2.99 -6.81 24.56
C LEU A 192 -3.86 -6.27 25.72
N LEU A 193 -5.08 -6.81 25.89
CA LEU A 193 -5.92 -6.45 27.04
C LEU A 193 -5.37 -7.01 28.35
N GLU A 194 -4.85 -8.25 28.35
CA GLU A 194 -4.19 -8.86 29.52
C GLU A 194 -2.91 -8.11 29.93
N GLU A 195 -2.15 -7.58 28.94
CA GLU A 195 -0.94 -6.77 29.14
C GLU A 195 -1.24 -5.29 29.49
N GLY A 196 -2.52 -4.90 29.54
CA GLY A 196 -2.95 -3.57 29.93
C GLY A 196 -2.64 -2.48 28.90
N ALA A 197 -2.79 -2.77 27.61
CA ALA A 197 -2.68 -1.76 26.58
C ALA A 197 -3.68 -0.61 26.80
N ASP A 198 -3.22 0.64 26.66
CA ASP A 198 -4.05 1.84 26.78
C ASP A 198 -4.50 2.38 25.41
N GLY A 199 -3.86 1.92 24.33
CA GLY A 199 -4.21 2.24 22.95
C GLY A 199 -3.73 1.19 21.98
N ILE A 200 -4.37 1.14 20.80
CA ILE A 200 -4.05 0.22 19.72
C ILE A 200 -3.75 1.02 18.45
N VAL A 201 -2.63 0.73 17.81
CA VAL A 201 -2.31 1.21 16.48
C VAL A 201 -2.37 0.03 15.52
N CYS A 202 -3.27 0.06 14.56
CA CYS A 202 -3.39 -0.94 13.51
C CYS A 202 -2.66 -0.47 12.25
N MET A 203 -1.88 -1.34 11.62
CA MET A 203 -1.10 -0.95 10.45
C MET A 203 -1.96 -0.68 9.21
N ASP A 204 -3.18 -1.23 9.13
CA ASP A 204 -4.12 -0.93 8.06
C ASP A 204 -5.59 -1.02 8.53
N ASP A 205 -6.50 -0.65 7.63
CA ASP A 205 -7.94 -0.61 7.88
C ASP A 205 -8.59 -1.99 8.01
N VAL A 206 -8.01 -2.99 7.38
CA VAL A 206 -8.48 -4.38 7.45
C VAL A 206 -8.20 -4.95 8.83
N ILE A 207 -6.95 -4.85 9.29
CA ILE A 207 -6.53 -5.25 10.63
C ILE A 207 -7.35 -4.47 11.68
N CYS A 208 -7.55 -3.17 11.46
CA CYS A 208 -8.35 -2.33 12.33
C CYS A 208 -9.81 -2.80 12.40
N SER A 209 -10.41 -3.14 11.27
CA SER A 209 -11.79 -3.66 11.21
C SER A 209 -11.95 -5.00 11.95
N MET A 210 -10.98 -5.91 11.79
CA MET A 210 -10.93 -7.18 12.53
C MET A 210 -10.74 -6.95 14.03
N CYS A 211 -9.89 -6.01 14.42
CA CYS A 211 -9.68 -5.61 15.81
C CYS A 211 -10.98 -5.07 16.43
N LEU A 212 -11.66 -4.16 15.75
CA LEU A 212 -12.95 -3.62 16.20
C LEU A 212 -14.00 -4.71 16.37
N SER A 213 -14.04 -5.72 15.48
CA SER A 213 -14.92 -6.88 15.63
C SER A 213 -14.60 -7.64 16.92
N SER A 214 -13.32 -7.94 17.17
CA SER A 214 -12.89 -8.67 18.37
C SER A 214 -13.15 -7.89 19.66
N LEU A 215 -12.98 -6.56 19.66
CA LEU A 215 -13.31 -5.71 20.82
C LEU A 215 -14.81 -5.72 21.10
N ARG A 216 -15.67 -5.64 20.06
CA ARG A 216 -17.13 -5.72 20.21
C ARG A 216 -17.58 -7.06 20.79
N GLU A 217 -17.03 -8.18 20.32
CA GLU A 217 -17.32 -9.52 20.84
C GLU A 217 -16.99 -9.62 22.35
N LYS A 218 -15.90 -8.95 22.78
CA LYS A 218 -15.47 -8.87 24.17
C LYS A 218 -16.21 -7.79 24.98
N LYS A 219 -17.10 -7.01 24.32
CA LYS A 219 -17.85 -5.89 24.91
C LYS A 219 -16.95 -4.77 25.43
N ILE A 220 -15.77 -4.59 24.84
CA ILE A 220 -14.84 -3.50 25.14
C ILE A 220 -15.22 -2.25 24.35
N SER A 221 -15.40 -1.16 25.03
CA SER A 221 -15.87 0.10 24.45
C SER A 221 -14.71 0.95 23.89
N VAL A 222 -14.85 1.37 22.64
CA VAL A 222 -13.96 2.38 22.02
C VAL A 222 -14.73 3.69 21.95
N PRO A 223 -14.19 4.82 22.38
CA PRO A 223 -12.88 5.04 22.99
C PRO A 223 -12.82 4.91 24.52
N ALA A 224 -13.91 4.56 25.19
CA ALA A 224 -14.04 4.69 26.64
C ALA A 224 -13.01 3.80 27.41
N GLU A 225 -12.85 2.53 27.00
CA GLU A 225 -11.95 1.58 27.67
C GLU A 225 -10.61 1.46 26.95
N ILE A 226 -10.59 1.52 25.62
CA ILE A 226 -9.37 1.50 24.83
C ILE A 226 -9.48 2.42 23.63
N LYS A 227 -8.38 3.07 23.26
CA LYS A 227 -8.31 3.93 22.08
C LYS A 227 -7.75 3.14 20.90
N ILE A 228 -8.18 3.50 19.69
CA ILE A 228 -7.70 2.82 18.47
C ILE A 228 -7.44 3.81 17.35
N ALA A 229 -6.35 3.59 16.61
CA ALA A 229 -6.00 4.33 15.41
C ALA A 229 -5.52 3.38 14.30
N SER A 230 -5.62 3.81 13.05
CA SER A 230 -5.21 3.04 11.87
C SER A 230 -4.21 3.81 11.02
N MET A 231 -3.14 3.17 10.56
CA MET A 231 -2.16 3.75 9.63
C MET A 231 -2.66 3.77 8.17
N TYR A 232 -3.90 3.39 7.92
CA TYR A 232 -4.57 3.54 6.63
C TYR A 232 -6.06 3.82 6.83
N ASP A 233 -6.60 4.81 6.09
CA ASP A 233 -8.00 5.22 6.16
C ASP A 233 -8.85 4.49 5.11
N SER A 234 -10.10 4.21 5.48
CA SER A 234 -11.13 3.74 4.54
C SER A 234 -12.51 4.24 4.93
N LYS A 235 -13.47 4.13 4.02
CA LYS A 235 -14.87 4.46 4.29
C LYS A 235 -15.45 3.65 5.45
N ASN A 236 -15.01 2.40 5.62
CA ASN A 236 -15.44 1.57 6.74
C ASN A 236 -15.01 2.17 8.09
N LEU A 237 -13.80 2.72 8.16
CA LEU A 237 -13.30 3.37 9.36
C LEU A 237 -13.91 4.77 9.58
N GLU A 238 -14.14 5.50 8.50
CA GLU A 238 -14.78 6.82 8.54
C GLU A 238 -16.22 6.74 9.07
N TYR A 239 -16.99 5.73 8.62
CA TYR A 239 -18.39 5.53 9.00
C TYR A 239 -18.59 4.56 10.18
N ASN A 240 -17.50 4.08 10.78
CA ASN A 240 -17.60 3.27 11.99
C ASN A 240 -18.20 4.10 13.14
N ASN A 241 -18.72 3.45 14.17
CA ASN A 241 -19.19 4.10 15.38
C ASN A 241 -18.41 3.57 16.61
N PRO A 242 -17.54 4.40 17.22
CA PRO A 242 -17.15 5.75 16.80
C PRO A 242 -16.28 5.74 15.53
N PRO A 243 -16.21 6.85 14.76
CA PRO A 243 -15.30 7.01 13.63
C PRO A 243 -13.84 6.89 14.07
N ILE A 244 -13.01 6.22 13.25
CA ILE A 244 -11.65 5.84 13.62
C ILE A 244 -10.63 6.87 13.13
N THR A 245 -9.76 7.33 14.04
CA THR A 245 -8.57 8.13 13.70
C THR A 245 -7.67 7.32 12.78
N SER A 246 -7.28 7.91 11.64
CA SER A 246 -6.53 7.16 10.62
C SER A 246 -5.71 8.05 9.71
N ILE A 247 -4.82 7.45 8.93
CA ILE A 247 -4.01 8.15 7.92
C ILE A 247 -4.66 7.98 6.55
N ARG A 248 -4.97 9.10 5.91
CA ARG A 248 -5.52 9.15 4.55
C ARG A 248 -4.42 9.45 3.54
N PHE A 249 -4.28 8.56 2.55
CA PHE A 249 -3.40 8.74 1.41
C PHE A 249 -4.21 8.99 0.13
N ASP A 250 -3.65 9.75 -0.81
CA ASP A 250 -4.21 9.87 -2.16
C ASP A 250 -3.69 8.72 -3.05
N THR A 251 -4.36 7.58 -2.97
CA THR A 251 -3.97 6.35 -3.64
C THR A 251 -4.16 6.44 -5.17
N VAL A 252 -5.13 7.21 -5.64
CA VAL A 252 -5.29 7.49 -7.08
C VAL A 252 -4.07 8.23 -7.60
N ARG A 253 -3.62 9.27 -6.88
CA ARG A 253 -2.42 10.04 -7.23
C ARG A 253 -1.15 9.18 -7.19
N LEU A 254 -1.04 8.25 -6.22
CA LEU A 254 0.05 7.26 -6.18
C LEU A 254 0.12 6.44 -7.47
N GLY A 255 -1.03 5.95 -7.94
CA GLY A 255 -1.13 5.21 -9.20
C GLY A 255 -0.74 6.05 -10.42
N LYS A 256 -1.23 7.29 -10.50
CA LYS A 256 -0.83 8.23 -11.56
C LYS A 256 0.68 8.45 -11.59
N MET A 257 1.28 8.66 -10.42
CA MET A 257 2.72 8.90 -10.29
C MET A 257 3.55 7.67 -10.67
N ALA A 258 3.11 6.46 -10.30
CA ALA A 258 3.77 5.23 -10.72
C ALA A 258 3.78 5.09 -12.24
N CYS A 259 2.63 5.30 -12.88
CA CYS A 259 2.52 5.24 -14.33
C CYS A 259 3.32 6.36 -15.03
N ALA A 260 3.26 7.60 -14.52
CA ALA A 260 4.02 8.73 -15.06
C ALA A 260 5.53 8.48 -15.03
N LYS A 261 6.06 7.97 -13.92
CA LYS A 261 7.48 7.61 -13.83
C LYS A 261 7.86 6.51 -14.82
N LEU A 262 7.03 5.48 -14.99
CA LEU A 262 7.28 4.45 -15.99
C LEU A 262 7.25 5.02 -17.41
N LEU A 263 6.25 5.84 -17.74
CA LEU A 263 6.13 6.51 -19.04
C LEU A 263 7.35 7.40 -19.34
N ASN A 264 7.89 8.08 -18.32
CA ASN A 264 9.12 8.86 -18.48
C ASN A 264 10.31 7.97 -18.84
N ILE A 265 10.46 6.80 -18.21
CA ILE A 265 11.48 5.80 -18.59
C ILE A 265 11.27 5.31 -20.03
N LEU A 266 10.02 5.17 -20.48
CA LEU A 266 9.65 4.79 -21.85
C LEU A 266 9.85 5.90 -22.90
N GLY A 267 10.29 7.08 -22.47
CA GLY A 267 10.59 8.23 -23.33
C GLY A 267 9.40 9.16 -23.59
N GLU A 268 8.27 8.94 -22.92
CA GLU A 268 7.17 9.90 -22.84
C GLU A 268 7.55 11.05 -21.88
N LYS A 269 6.77 12.13 -21.87
CA LYS A 269 7.03 13.29 -20.99
C LYS A 269 5.78 13.66 -20.19
N PRO A 270 5.36 12.84 -19.24
CA PRO A 270 4.20 13.13 -18.43
C PRO A 270 4.46 14.31 -17.47
N LEU A 271 3.47 15.21 -17.40
CA LEU A 271 3.55 16.39 -16.51
C LEU A 271 3.55 16.00 -15.03
N GLU A 272 2.90 14.88 -14.69
CA GLU A 272 2.75 14.40 -13.33
C GLU A 272 3.98 13.67 -12.75
N ASP A 273 5.08 13.54 -13.51
CA ASP A 273 6.33 12.92 -13.01
C ASP A 273 6.92 13.63 -11.78
N THR A 274 6.58 14.90 -11.58
CA THR A 274 7.05 15.73 -10.45
C THR A 274 6.06 15.81 -9.28
N LEU A 275 4.99 15.03 -9.27
CA LEU A 275 4.00 15.07 -8.21
C LEU A 275 4.58 14.66 -6.86
N THR A 276 4.22 15.41 -5.81
CA THR A 276 4.54 15.07 -4.43
C THR A 276 3.37 14.29 -3.81
N LEU A 277 3.68 13.19 -3.17
CA LEU A 277 2.71 12.43 -2.37
C LEU A 277 2.68 12.98 -0.95
N ASN A 278 1.48 13.31 -0.49
CA ASN A 278 1.22 13.74 0.86
C ASN A 278 0.19 12.82 1.52
N TYR A 279 0.17 12.83 2.83
CA TYR A 279 -0.85 12.16 3.62
C TYR A 279 -1.53 13.16 4.57
N GLN A 280 -2.64 12.75 5.16
CA GLN A 280 -3.36 13.52 6.15
C GLN A 280 -3.72 12.63 7.34
N VAL A 281 -3.45 13.09 8.56
CA VAL A 281 -3.95 12.43 9.75
C VAL A 281 -5.37 12.91 10.04
N MET A 282 -6.32 12.01 9.91
CA MET A 282 -7.75 12.24 10.15
C MET A 282 -8.06 11.95 11.61
N LEU A 283 -7.99 12.97 12.47
CA LEU A 283 -8.34 12.83 13.89
C LEU A 283 -9.84 12.68 14.05
N ARG A 284 -10.27 11.60 14.70
CA ARG A 284 -11.67 11.25 14.92
C ARG A 284 -11.91 10.80 16.37
N GLU A 285 -13.14 10.40 16.68
CA GLU A 285 -13.59 10.11 18.05
C GLU A 285 -12.87 8.94 18.72
N SER A 286 -12.38 7.96 17.96
CA SER A 286 -11.74 6.76 18.52
C SER A 286 -10.48 7.01 19.36
N THR A 287 -9.94 8.22 19.32
CA THR A 287 -8.76 8.65 20.10
C THR A 287 -9.00 9.90 20.97
N GLN A 288 -10.25 10.26 21.16
CA GLN A 288 -10.66 11.40 22.03
C GLN A 288 -10.86 10.98 23.48
#